data_d86d66387dc801b42f5ea3cc5ab1c194
#
_entry.id   d86d66387dc801b42f5ea3cc5ab1c194
#
_cell.length_a   1.000
_cell.length_b   1.000
_cell.length_c   1.000
_cell.angle_alpha   90.00
_cell.angle_beta   90.00
_cell.angle_gamma   90.00
#
_symmetry.space_group_name_H-M   'P 1'
#
loop_
_entity.id
_entity.type
_entity.pdbx_description
1 polymer ?
#
loop_
_entity_poly.entity_id
_entity_poly.type
_entity_poly.pdbx_seq_one_letter_code
_entity_poly.pdbx_strand_id
1 'polypeptide(L)'
;MKLSNKVWIIAGIGVIVVLLVVAFMMYSRQGADQQDLQDRQDAATARSATLTASKQDLENQLAQAQSLLDDSQAQYPQAMESIEYGEYLFEIADDCDVTLASLSFPKPGTVTQGSVTYSLVSLSLPVSGELDNIYMFIDTLRTDPRFASTSVKSVTLNVGSGSATIAVDIYAYKGK
;
A
#
# COMPACT_ATOMS: atom_id res chain seq x y z
N MET A 1 -52.67 -67.71 43.66
CA MET A 1 -51.93 -66.76 44.50
C MET A 1 -52.54 -65.37 44.37
N LYS A 2 -53.28 -64.88 45.39
CA LYS A 2 -53.86 -63.52 45.40
C LYS A 2 -52.72 -62.59 45.83
N LEU A 3 -52.06 -61.87 44.86
CA LEU A 3 -51.17 -60.79 45.22
C LEU A 3 -51.93 -59.73 46.01
N SER A 4 -51.48 -59.40 47.22
CA SER A 4 -52.06 -58.41 48.09
C SER A 4 -52.10 -57.05 47.38
N ASN A 5 -53.23 -56.34 47.44
CA ASN A 5 -53.45 -54.99 46.90
C ASN A 5 -52.30 -54.01 47.23
N LYS A 6 -51.61 -54.27 48.36
CA LYS A 6 -50.46 -53.49 48.83
C LYS A 6 -49.27 -53.59 47.86
N VAL A 7 -49.00 -54.76 47.26
CA VAL A 7 -47.92 -54.97 46.29
C VAL A 7 -48.18 -54.20 44.99
N TRP A 8 -49.43 -54.15 44.57
CA TRP A 8 -49.82 -53.40 43.36
C TRP A 8 -49.66 -51.87 43.53
N ILE A 9 -49.96 -51.38 44.75
CA ILE A 9 -49.81 -49.96 45.06
C ILE A 9 -48.31 -49.62 45.11
N ILE A 10 -47.46 -50.44 45.69
CA ILE A 10 -46.02 -50.23 45.77
C ILE A 10 -45.40 -50.27 44.35
N ALA A 11 -45.80 -51.19 43.50
CA ALA A 11 -45.36 -51.26 42.11
C ALA A 11 -45.80 -50.03 41.32
N GLY A 12 -47.03 -49.53 41.52
CA GLY A 12 -47.52 -48.31 40.88
C GLY A 12 -46.73 -47.06 41.30
N ILE A 13 -46.44 -46.94 42.60
CA ILE A 13 -45.58 -45.83 43.09
C ILE A 13 -44.16 -45.90 42.50
N GLY A 14 -43.61 -47.10 42.41
CA GLY A 14 -42.27 -47.32 41.82
C GLY A 14 -42.21 -46.86 40.35
N VAL A 15 -43.23 -47.18 39.57
CA VAL A 15 -43.31 -46.74 38.18
C VAL A 15 -43.40 -45.21 38.05
N ILE A 16 -44.21 -44.57 38.92
CA ILE A 16 -44.34 -43.11 38.92
C ILE A 16 -43.01 -42.43 39.28
N VAL A 17 -42.29 -42.95 40.27
CA VAL A 17 -40.98 -42.38 40.64
C VAL A 17 -39.97 -42.53 39.51
N VAL A 18 -39.94 -43.66 38.79
CA VAL A 18 -39.04 -43.85 37.64
C VAL A 18 -39.40 -42.86 36.50
N LEU A 19 -40.70 -42.69 36.24
CA LEU A 19 -41.14 -41.72 35.22
C LEU A 19 -40.74 -40.26 35.60
N LEU A 20 -40.84 -39.88 36.86
CA LEU A 20 -40.43 -38.57 37.34
C LEU A 20 -38.93 -38.37 37.21
N VAL A 21 -38.11 -39.38 37.51
CA VAL A 21 -36.66 -39.31 37.36
C VAL A 21 -36.26 -39.18 35.88
N VAL A 22 -36.90 -39.92 34.99
CA VAL A 22 -36.65 -39.83 33.55
C VAL A 22 -37.09 -38.46 33.00
N ALA A 23 -38.26 -37.97 33.42
CA ALA A 23 -38.74 -36.65 33.02
C ALA A 23 -37.77 -35.54 33.50
N PHE A 24 -37.27 -35.63 34.75
CA PHE A 24 -36.31 -34.69 35.31
C PHE A 24 -34.97 -34.74 34.56
N MET A 25 -34.48 -35.94 34.22
CA MET A 25 -33.28 -36.09 33.40
C MET A 25 -33.43 -35.50 32.00
N MET A 26 -34.58 -35.70 31.35
CA MET A 26 -34.83 -35.08 30.04
C MET A 26 -34.95 -33.56 30.14
N TYR A 27 -35.58 -33.03 31.16
CA TYR A 27 -35.72 -31.59 31.38
C TYR A 27 -34.34 -30.93 31.65
N SER A 28 -33.49 -31.56 32.45
CA SER A 28 -32.12 -31.04 32.72
C SER A 28 -31.23 -31.07 31.50
N ARG A 29 -31.37 -32.08 30.63
CA ARG A 29 -30.63 -32.14 29.36
C ARG A 29 -31.08 -31.05 28.39
N GLN A 30 -32.35 -30.77 28.25
CA GLN A 30 -32.87 -29.68 27.41
C GLN A 30 -32.35 -28.30 27.84
N GLY A 31 -32.16 -28.06 29.12
CA GLY A 31 -31.55 -26.81 29.61
C GLY A 31 -30.09 -26.67 29.23
N ALA A 32 -29.33 -27.76 29.30
CA ALA A 32 -27.92 -27.78 28.91
C ALA A 32 -27.72 -27.60 27.37
N ASP A 33 -28.58 -28.24 26.57
CA ASP A 33 -28.52 -28.11 25.11
C ASP A 33 -28.92 -26.68 24.64
N GLN A 34 -29.86 -26.04 25.33
CA GLN A 34 -30.21 -24.63 25.04
C GLN A 34 -29.07 -23.68 25.40
N GLN A 35 -28.38 -23.93 26.48
CA GLN A 35 -27.24 -23.12 26.90
C GLN A 35 -26.04 -23.26 25.94
N ASP A 36 -25.73 -24.50 25.50
CA ASP A 36 -24.70 -24.74 24.49
C ASP A 36 -25.02 -24.07 23.13
N LEU A 37 -26.28 -24.07 22.72
CA LEU A 37 -26.74 -23.38 21.52
C LEU A 37 -26.60 -21.85 21.65
N GLN A 38 -26.93 -21.28 22.79
CA GLN A 38 -26.73 -19.85 23.05
C GLN A 38 -25.26 -19.47 23.06
N ASP A 39 -24.42 -20.24 23.75
CA ASP A 39 -22.98 -20.00 23.79
C ASP A 39 -22.36 -20.08 22.39
N ARG A 40 -22.80 -21.03 21.55
CA ARG A 40 -22.36 -21.11 20.16
C ARG A 40 -22.84 -19.93 19.31
N GLN A 41 -24.06 -19.45 19.53
CA GLN A 41 -24.62 -18.31 18.83
C GLN A 41 -23.87 -17.02 19.22
N ASP A 42 -23.58 -16.85 20.50
CA ASP A 42 -22.82 -15.71 21.02
C ASP A 42 -21.37 -15.75 20.50
N ALA A 43 -20.74 -16.91 20.49
CA ALA A 43 -19.41 -17.10 19.91
C ALA A 43 -19.37 -16.83 18.40
N ALA A 44 -20.40 -17.26 17.65
CA ALA A 44 -20.51 -16.98 16.23
C ALA A 44 -20.72 -15.47 15.96
N THR A 45 -21.54 -14.83 16.78
CA THR A 45 -21.79 -13.38 16.68
C THR A 45 -20.53 -12.57 17.00
N ALA A 46 -19.81 -12.94 18.06
CA ALA A 46 -18.54 -12.32 18.41
C ALA A 46 -17.48 -12.49 17.30
N ARG A 47 -17.39 -13.69 16.71
CA ARG A 47 -16.49 -13.94 15.57
C ARG A 47 -16.87 -13.12 14.34
N SER A 48 -18.17 -13.01 14.05
CA SER A 48 -18.62 -12.20 12.91
C SER A 48 -18.33 -10.71 13.11
N ALA A 49 -18.49 -10.20 14.33
CA ALA A 49 -18.13 -8.83 14.68
C ALA A 49 -16.62 -8.57 14.51
N THR A 50 -15.79 -9.50 15.00
CA THR A 50 -14.32 -9.41 14.85
C THR A 50 -13.89 -9.46 13.38
N LEU A 51 -14.49 -10.35 12.59
CA LEU A 51 -14.23 -10.44 11.15
C LEU A 51 -14.64 -9.17 10.39
N THR A 52 -15.79 -8.58 10.77
CA THR A 52 -16.27 -7.34 10.18
C THR A 52 -15.32 -6.17 10.52
N ALA A 53 -14.85 -6.09 11.76
CA ALA A 53 -13.89 -5.08 12.19
C ALA A 53 -12.54 -5.24 11.46
N SER A 54 -12.04 -6.48 11.34
CA SER A 54 -10.80 -6.77 10.58
C SER A 54 -10.95 -6.44 9.10
N LYS A 55 -12.10 -6.72 8.50
CA LYS A 55 -12.37 -6.37 7.11
C LYS A 55 -12.33 -4.85 6.91
N GLN A 56 -12.98 -4.11 7.80
CA GLN A 56 -12.99 -2.65 7.73
C GLN A 56 -11.61 -2.03 7.93
N ASP A 57 -10.79 -2.60 8.81
CA ASP A 57 -9.41 -2.17 9.01
C ASP A 57 -8.56 -2.43 7.76
N LEU A 58 -8.69 -3.59 7.13
CA LEU A 58 -8.03 -3.92 5.87
C LEU A 58 -8.48 -3.02 4.71
N GLU A 59 -9.76 -2.69 4.62
CA GLU A 59 -10.28 -1.75 3.61
C GLU A 59 -9.70 -0.34 3.82
N ASN A 60 -9.58 0.12 5.06
CA ASN A 60 -8.94 1.39 5.39
C ASN A 60 -7.44 1.39 5.04
N GLN A 61 -6.73 0.32 5.36
CA GLN A 61 -5.31 0.17 5.01
C GLN A 61 -5.12 0.17 3.49
N LEU A 62 -5.99 -0.50 2.75
CA LEU A 62 -5.97 -0.54 1.29
C LEU A 62 -6.24 0.85 0.69
N ALA A 63 -7.22 1.58 1.23
CA ALA A 63 -7.51 2.96 0.79
C ALA A 63 -6.33 3.90 1.07
N GLN A 64 -5.68 3.78 2.23
CA GLN A 64 -4.48 4.55 2.56
C GLN A 64 -3.31 4.20 1.64
N ALA A 65 -3.09 2.91 1.36
CA ALA A 65 -2.04 2.47 0.45
C ALA A 65 -2.29 2.96 -0.99
N GLN A 66 -3.54 2.96 -1.44
CA GLN A 66 -3.91 3.51 -2.74
C GLN A 66 -3.69 5.02 -2.80
N SER A 67 -4.10 5.77 -1.78
CA SER A 67 -3.85 7.22 -1.72
C SER A 67 -2.36 7.55 -1.75
N LEU A 68 -1.55 6.81 -0.99
CA LEU A 68 -0.09 6.98 -1.02
C LEU A 68 0.52 6.63 -2.38
N LEU A 69 -0.04 5.64 -3.07
CA LEU A 69 0.38 5.27 -4.42
C LEU A 69 0.02 6.38 -5.42
N ASP A 70 -1.20 6.91 -5.34
CA ASP A 70 -1.68 7.98 -6.22
C ASP A 70 -0.87 9.27 -5.99
N ASP A 71 -0.60 9.64 -4.74
CA ASP A 71 0.25 10.78 -4.38
C ASP A 71 1.70 10.57 -4.88
N SER A 72 2.23 9.37 -4.76
CA SER A 72 3.55 9.02 -5.28
C SER A 72 3.59 9.07 -6.82
N GLN A 73 2.51 8.60 -7.48
CA GLN A 73 2.41 8.67 -8.94
C GLN A 73 2.23 10.10 -9.45
N ALA A 74 1.54 10.96 -8.70
CA ALA A 74 1.43 12.37 -9.04
C ALA A 74 2.76 13.13 -8.93
N GLN A 75 3.66 12.67 -8.05
CA GLN A 75 5.02 13.19 -7.91
C GLN A 75 5.96 12.80 -9.06
N TYR A 76 5.66 11.66 -9.74
CA TYR A 76 6.43 11.19 -10.91
C TYR A 76 5.56 11.35 -12.16
N PRO A 77 5.75 12.41 -12.96
CA PRO A 77 4.99 12.60 -14.17
C PRO A 77 5.11 11.40 -15.10
N GLN A 78 4.06 11.10 -15.84
CA GLN A 78 4.14 10.12 -16.93
C GLN A 78 5.30 10.51 -17.84
N ALA A 79 5.98 9.50 -18.41
CA ALA A 79 7.15 9.71 -19.25
C ALA A 79 6.89 10.86 -20.23
N MET A 80 7.45 12.04 -19.95
CA MET A 80 7.48 13.13 -20.92
C MET A 80 8.25 12.67 -22.16
N GLU A 81 7.82 13.09 -23.31
CA GLU A 81 8.59 12.83 -24.51
C GLU A 81 9.96 13.52 -24.40
N SER A 82 10.99 12.87 -24.92
CA SER A 82 12.38 13.35 -24.84
C SER A 82 12.55 14.77 -25.39
N ILE A 83 11.65 15.18 -26.30
CA ILE A 83 11.65 16.50 -26.91
C ILE A 83 11.25 17.57 -25.90
N GLU A 84 10.14 17.36 -25.16
CA GLU A 84 9.65 18.30 -24.15
C GLU A 84 10.66 18.49 -23.02
N TYR A 85 11.32 17.43 -22.60
CA TYR A 85 12.40 17.50 -21.61
C TYR A 85 13.57 18.35 -22.10
N GLY A 86 13.89 18.21 -23.39
CA GLY A 86 14.95 19.00 -24.03
C GLY A 86 14.61 20.48 -24.05
N GLU A 87 13.41 20.83 -24.43
CA GLU A 87 12.93 22.22 -24.48
C GLU A 87 13.00 22.88 -23.11
N TYR A 88 12.54 22.22 -22.06
CA TYR A 88 12.61 22.74 -20.68
C TYR A 88 14.05 22.88 -20.16
N LEU A 89 14.94 21.97 -20.53
CA LEU A 89 16.37 22.09 -20.15
C LEU A 89 17.04 23.29 -20.83
N PHE A 90 16.69 23.56 -22.10
CA PHE A 90 17.18 24.74 -22.78
C PHE A 90 16.61 26.04 -22.23
N GLU A 91 15.30 26.05 -21.87
CA GLU A 91 14.66 27.20 -21.22
C GLU A 91 15.36 27.58 -19.90
N ILE A 92 15.60 26.57 -19.01
CA ILE A 92 16.31 26.83 -17.75
C ILE A 92 17.76 27.26 -17.99
N ALA A 93 18.41 26.70 -18.99
CA ALA A 93 19.76 27.08 -19.32
C ALA A 93 19.83 28.54 -19.76
N ASP A 94 18.88 28.98 -20.57
CA ASP A 94 18.75 30.40 -21.01
C ASP A 94 18.44 31.33 -19.83
N ASP A 95 17.50 30.95 -18.97
CA ASP A 95 17.15 31.69 -17.76
C ASP A 95 18.31 31.84 -16.77
N CYS A 96 19.24 30.92 -16.77
CA CYS A 96 20.44 30.95 -15.91
C CYS A 96 21.69 31.50 -16.63
N ASP A 97 21.58 32.03 -17.83
CA ASP A 97 22.73 32.47 -18.65
C ASP A 97 23.81 31.40 -18.83
N VAL A 98 23.38 30.14 -19.03
CA VAL A 98 24.30 29.00 -19.24
C VAL A 98 24.07 28.44 -20.63
N THR A 99 25.14 28.10 -21.32
CA THR A 99 25.06 27.47 -22.65
C THR A 99 25.09 25.94 -22.50
N LEU A 100 24.04 25.27 -23.00
CA LEU A 100 24.03 23.82 -23.18
C LEU A 100 24.62 23.46 -24.54
N ALA A 101 25.71 22.67 -24.56
CA ALA A 101 26.41 22.40 -25.82
C ALA A 101 25.67 21.37 -26.71
N SER A 102 25.17 20.30 -26.17
CA SER A 102 24.38 19.28 -26.89
C SER A 102 23.64 18.39 -25.92
N LEU A 103 22.40 18.02 -26.28
CA LEU A 103 21.59 17.06 -25.53
C LEU A 103 21.48 15.76 -26.33
N SER A 104 21.85 14.67 -25.69
CA SER A 104 21.63 13.34 -26.25
C SER A 104 20.75 12.54 -25.31
N PHE A 105 19.58 12.13 -25.78
CA PHE A 105 18.65 11.30 -25.04
C PHE A 105 18.88 9.83 -25.38
N PRO A 106 19.48 9.06 -24.49
CA PRO A 106 19.62 7.61 -24.70
C PRO A 106 18.25 6.94 -24.60
N LYS A 107 18.14 5.74 -25.13
CA LYS A 107 16.92 4.94 -24.95
C LYS A 107 16.65 4.74 -23.47
N PRO A 108 15.38 4.93 -23.04
CA PRO A 108 14.99 4.67 -21.66
C PRO A 108 15.35 3.24 -21.24
N GLY A 109 16.06 3.12 -20.13
CA GLY A 109 16.23 1.89 -19.40
C GLY A 109 15.04 1.62 -18.48
N THR A 110 15.08 0.50 -17.78
CA THR A 110 14.10 0.17 -16.76
C THR A 110 14.81 -0.16 -15.44
N VAL A 111 14.32 0.41 -14.36
CA VAL A 111 14.78 0.12 -12.99
C VAL A 111 13.60 -0.31 -12.15
N THR A 112 13.75 -1.44 -11.45
CA THR A 112 12.72 -1.95 -10.54
C THR A 112 13.15 -1.67 -9.11
N GLN A 113 12.32 -0.96 -8.37
CA GLN A 113 12.52 -0.67 -6.96
C GLN A 113 11.32 -1.21 -6.16
N GLY A 114 11.55 -2.26 -5.40
CA GLY A 114 10.48 -3.00 -4.75
C GLY A 114 9.58 -3.72 -5.77
N SER A 115 8.29 -3.41 -5.78
CA SER A 115 7.31 -3.95 -6.73
C SER A 115 7.00 -3.01 -7.91
N VAL A 116 7.64 -1.84 -7.96
CA VAL A 116 7.37 -0.82 -8.98
C VAL A 116 8.49 -0.75 -9.99
N THR A 117 8.13 -0.70 -11.28
CA THR A 117 9.09 -0.57 -12.39
C THR A 117 9.01 0.86 -12.93
N TYR A 118 10.14 1.54 -12.92
CA TYR A 118 10.31 2.88 -13.45
C TYR A 118 11.06 2.84 -14.79
N SER A 119 10.72 3.76 -15.66
CA SER A 119 11.56 4.10 -16.81
C SER A 119 12.68 5.04 -16.33
N LEU A 120 13.92 4.77 -16.70
CA LEU A 120 15.08 5.55 -16.32
C LEU A 120 15.77 6.09 -17.57
N VAL A 121 15.95 7.40 -17.63
CA VAL A 121 16.76 8.06 -18.65
C VAL A 121 17.95 8.73 -17.96
N SER A 122 19.16 8.28 -18.26
CA SER A 122 20.38 8.93 -17.76
C SER A 122 20.92 9.91 -18.79
N LEU A 123 20.98 11.17 -18.43
CA LEU A 123 21.46 12.25 -19.28
C LEU A 123 22.81 12.78 -18.81
N SER A 124 23.60 13.23 -19.76
CA SER A 124 24.82 14.01 -19.49
C SER A 124 24.64 15.39 -20.08
N LEU A 125 24.65 16.40 -19.22
CA LEU A 125 24.42 17.80 -19.58
C LEU A 125 25.77 18.54 -19.56
N PRO A 126 26.43 18.71 -20.72
CA PRO A 126 27.62 19.58 -20.82
C PRO A 126 27.16 21.02 -20.85
N VAL A 127 27.47 21.78 -19.82
CA VAL A 127 27.13 23.20 -19.66
C VAL A 127 28.41 24.06 -19.60
N SER A 128 28.29 25.28 -20.10
CA SER A 128 29.36 26.30 -20.04
C SER A 128 28.78 27.65 -19.68
N GLY A 129 29.49 28.41 -18.83
CA GLY A 129 29.04 29.70 -18.31
C GLY A 129 29.88 30.12 -17.12
N GLU A 130 29.46 31.20 -16.46
CA GLU A 130 30.06 31.61 -15.19
C GLU A 130 29.70 30.61 -14.09
N LEU A 131 30.59 30.47 -13.12
CA LEU A 131 30.47 29.44 -12.09
C LEU A 131 29.16 29.60 -11.28
N ASP A 132 28.82 30.84 -10.95
CA ASP A 132 27.62 31.17 -10.19
C ASP A 132 26.33 30.82 -10.99
N ASN A 133 26.35 31.04 -12.30
CA ASN A 133 25.25 30.70 -13.20
C ASN A 133 25.09 29.17 -13.31
N ILE A 134 26.20 28.42 -13.34
CA ILE A 134 26.16 26.95 -13.35
C ILE A 134 25.58 26.44 -12.03
N TYR A 135 25.92 27.04 -10.88
CA TYR A 135 25.30 26.70 -9.59
C TYR A 135 23.80 27.00 -9.58
N MET A 136 23.39 28.16 -10.10
CA MET A 136 21.98 28.55 -10.21
C MET A 136 21.22 27.55 -11.10
N PHE A 137 21.80 27.13 -12.22
CA PHE A 137 21.22 26.13 -13.09
C PHE A 137 21.02 24.78 -12.36
N ILE A 138 21.99 24.30 -11.60
CA ILE A 138 21.88 23.05 -10.82
C ILE A 138 20.80 23.17 -9.75
N ASP A 139 20.72 24.30 -9.07
CA ASP A 139 19.72 24.54 -8.03
C ASP A 139 18.29 24.60 -8.63
N THR A 140 18.14 25.27 -9.76
CA THR A 140 16.88 25.32 -10.50
C THR A 140 16.45 23.94 -10.96
N LEU A 141 17.35 23.12 -11.51
CA LEU A 141 17.09 21.74 -11.87
C LEU A 141 16.58 20.88 -10.69
N ARG A 142 16.99 21.19 -9.46
CA ARG A 142 16.59 20.47 -8.26
C ARG A 142 15.27 20.95 -7.66
N THR A 143 14.94 22.20 -7.89
CA THR A 143 13.79 22.88 -7.24
C THR A 143 12.58 23.05 -8.16
N ASP A 144 12.77 23.01 -9.48
CA ASP A 144 11.69 23.13 -10.45
C ASP A 144 10.79 21.90 -10.41
N PRO A 145 9.47 22.07 -10.19
CA PRO A 145 8.50 20.98 -10.14
C PRO A 145 8.47 20.11 -11.40
N ARG A 146 8.82 20.67 -12.58
CA ARG A 146 8.91 19.95 -13.85
C ARG A 146 9.95 18.83 -13.84
N PHE A 147 10.97 18.99 -12.98
CA PHE A 147 12.07 18.04 -12.79
C PHE A 147 12.03 17.32 -11.43
N ALA A 148 10.87 17.25 -10.78
CA ALA A 148 10.69 16.59 -9.48
C ALA A 148 11.16 15.11 -9.48
N SER A 149 11.13 14.46 -10.67
CA SER A 149 11.61 13.09 -10.87
C SER A 149 13.08 13.01 -11.27
N THR A 150 13.81 14.12 -11.27
CA THR A 150 15.21 14.20 -11.67
C THR A 150 16.15 14.08 -10.47
N SER A 151 17.15 13.23 -10.58
CA SER A 151 18.20 13.05 -9.58
C SER A 151 19.55 13.42 -10.18
N VAL A 152 20.21 14.42 -9.60
CA VAL A 152 21.58 14.77 -9.97
C VAL A 152 22.55 13.76 -9.37
N LYS A 153 23.22 12.98 -10.20
CA LYS A 153 24.18 11.93 -9.78
C LYS A 153 25.56 12.48 -9.49
N SER A 154 26.06 13.27 -10.41
CA SER A 154 27.40 13.84 -10.29
C SER A 154 27.50 15.14 -11.05
N VAL A 155 28.37 16.02 -10.55
CA VAL A 155 28.72 17.27 -11.20
C VAL A 155 30.27 17.30 -11.29
N THR A 156 30.79 17.40 -12.51
CA THR A 156 32.20 17.57 -12.75
C THR A 156 32.45 19.00 -13.25
N LEU A 157 33.08 19.82 -12.42
CA LEU A 157 33.36 21.21 -12.71
C LEU A 157 34.82 21.37 -13.23
N ASN A 158 34.96 22.08 -14.32
CA ASN A 158 36.24 22.55 -14.80
C ASN A 158 36.31 24.08 -14.64
N VAL A 159 36.88 24.50 -13.50
CA VAL A 159 36.94 25.91 -13.11
C VAL A 159 37.80 26.74 -14.11
N GLY A 160 38.80 26.11 -14.72
CA GLY A 160 39.69 26.80 -15.65
C GLY A 160 39.07 27.15 -17.01
N SER A 161 38.05 26.40 -17.42
CA SER A 161 37.33 26.62 -18.69
C SER A 161 35.93 27.16 -18.54
N GLY A 162 35.42 27.39 -17.31
CA GLY A 162 34.05 27.77 -17.05
C GLY A 162 33.05 26.76 -17.59
N SER A 163 33.35 25.47 -17.45
CA SER A 163 32.48 24.40 -17.96
C SER A 163 32.20 23.35 -16.91
N ALA A 164 31.05 22.71 -17.02
CA ALA A 164 30.64 21.61 -16.16
C ALA A 164 29.98 20.48 -16.96
N THR A 165 30.12 19.26 -16.47
CA THR A 165 29.33 18.14 -16.94
C THR A 165 28.46 17.63 -15.78
N ILE A 166 27.15 17.69 -15.96
CA ILE A 166 26.17 17.31 -14.96
C ILE A 166 25.53 16.00 -15.43
N ALA A 167 25.71 14.94 -14.65
CA ALA A 167 25.02 13.68 -14.89
C ALA A 167 23.72 13.63 -14.08
N VAL A 168 22.60 13.45 -14.79
CA VAL A 168 21.27 13.40 -14.21
C VAL A 168 20.54 12.13 -14.61
N ASP A 169 19.79 11.58 -13.69
CA ASP A 169 18.85 10.50 -13.92
C ASP A 169 17.42 11.02 -13.80
N ILE A 170 16.61 10.72 -14.80
CA ILE A 170 15.21 11.06 -14.85
C ILE A 170 14.41 9.79 -14.69
N TYR A 171 13.54 9.77 -13.67
CA TYR A 171 12.65 8.67 -13.41
C TYR A 171 11.26 9.01 -13.94
N ALA A 172 10.66 8.10 -14.68
CA ALA A 172 9.29 8.22 -15.14
C ALA A 172 8.52 6.94 -14.79
N TYR A 173 7.28 7.10 -14.38
CA TYR A 173 6.42 5.96 -14.11
C TYR A 173 5.95 5.35 -15.45
N LYS A 174 6.20 4.08 -15.64
CA LYS A 174 5.88 3.36 -16.89
C LYS A 174 4.46 2.83 -16.87
N GLY A 175 3.50 3.33 -16.15
CA GLY A 175 2.15 2.79 -16.19
C GLY A 175 2.07 1.26 -16.29
N LYS A 176 1.01 0.64 -15.82
CA LYS A 176 0.78 -0.80 -16.06
C LYS A 176 0.41 -1.06 -17.51
#